data_96503f43a8db59281f1d064a0bbc4aad
#
_entry.id   96503f43a8db59281f1d064a0bbc4aad
#
_cell.length_a   1.000
_cell.length_b   1.000
_cell.length_c   1.000
_cell.angle_alpha   90.00
_cell.angle_beta   90.00
_cell.angle_gamma   90.00
#
_symmetry.space_group_name_H-M   'P 1'
#
loop_
_entity.id
_entity.type
_entity.pdbx_description
1 polymer ?
#
loop_
_entity_poly.entity_id
_entity_poly.type
_entity_poly.pdbx_seq_one_letter_code
_entity_poly.pdbx_strand_id
1 'polypeptide(L)'
;FPRGSVLLVGGSQRFAGAPVMAALAAARAGAGYVTLAVPAPIAPVIQSQLLEIPVLALPAKDNGTFSDAAAIKIAELAEKRSCTLVGPGMRVTAGTVSVVSHLLSAEVPLVVDADGLNCIARLTSNSLDEFPELLRRSDPLVLTPHRGELGRLVGLQATPPNSLTTAMEAARRIVWTDGGSELCVVAKGSATACLNAEVALLPKPGPASLATADSGDAL
;
A
#
# COMPACT_ATOMS: atom_id res chain seq x y z
N PHE A 1 11.00 -10.66 17.07
CA PHE A 1 11.18 -11.64 15.99
C PHE A 1 12.42 -11.29 15.19
N PRO A 2 13.44 -12.17 15.07
CA PRO A 2 14.69 -11.84 14.35
C PRO A 2 14.52 -11.49 12.89
N ARG A 3 13.42 -11.92 12.26
CA ARG A 3 13.07 -11.61 10.85
C ARG A 3 12.01 -10.53 10.70
N GLY A 4 11.79 -9.74 11.76
CA GLY A 4 10.80 -8.69 11.78
C GLY A 4 9.35 -9.19 11.84
N SER A 5 8.43 -8.25 12.00
CA SER A 5 6.98 -8.49 12.04
C SER A 5 6.26 -7.51 11.13
N VAL A 6 5.26 -7.99 10.40
CA VAL A 6 4.47 -7.21 9.45
C VAL A 6 3.03 -7.11 9.92
N LEU A 7 2.49 -5.89 9.97
CA LEU A 7 1.06 -5.65 10.01
C LEU A 7 0.58 -5.43 8.58
N LEU A 8 -0.37 -6.23 8.13
CA LEU A 8 -1.04 -6.02 6.87
C LEU A 8 -2.44 -5.48 7.14
N VAL A 9 -2.80 -4.38 6.49
CA VAL A 9 -4.09 -3.71 6.63
C VAL A 9 -4.79 -3.69 5.29
N GLY A 10 -5.91 -4.39 5.18
CA GLY A 10 -6.57 -4.51 3.88
C GLY A 10 -7.96 -5.10 3.95
N GLY A 11 -8.55 -5.28 2.77
CA GLY A 11 -9.82 -5.95 2.61
C GLY A 11 -11.05 -5.06 2.79
N SER A 12 -12.10 -5.54 2.18
CA SER A 12 -13.47 -5.02 2.29
C SER A 12 -14.43 -6.15 1.94
N GLN A 13 -15.72 -5.97 2.19
CA GLN A 13 -16.73 -6.96 1.85
C GLN A 13 -16.67 -7.38 0.37
N ARG A 14 -16.24 -6.49 -0.52
CA ARG A 14 -16.13 -6.77 -1.96
C ARG A 14 -14.81 -7.46 -2.33
N PHE A 15 -13.73 -7.21 -1.60
CA PHE A 15 -12.37 -7.66 -1.93
C PHE A 15 -11.71 -8.30 -0.70
N ALA A 16 -12.15 -9.50 -0.36
CA ALA A 16 -11.60 -10.26 0.77
C ALA A 16 -10.35 -11.07 0.38
N GLY A 17 -10.15 -11.37 -0.90
CA GLY A 17 -9.04 -12.18 -1.38
C GLY A 17 -7.69 -11.45 -1.42
N ALA A 18 -7.69 -10.18 -1.83
CA ALA A 18 -6.46 -9.38 -1.96
C ALA A 18 -5.59 -9.36 -0.68
N PRO A 19 -6.14 -9.03 0.50
CA PRO A 19 -5.34 -9.05 1.73
C PRO A 19 -4.86 -10.46 2.13
N VAL A 20 -5.59 -11.52 1.78
CA VAL A 20 -5.15 -12.92 2.00
C VAL A 20 -3.91 -13.22 1.16
N MET A 21 -3.94 -12.87 -0.13
CA MET A 21 -2.79 -13.07 -1.04
C MET A 21 -1.57 -12.30 -0.56
N ALA A 22 -1.73 -11.03 -0.19
CA ALA A 22 -0.64 -10.20 0.33
C ALA A 22 -0.06 -10.77 1.64
N ALA A 23 -0.90 -11.26 2.56
CA ALA A 23 -0.45 -11.85 3.81
C ALA A 23 0.33 -13.15 3.60
N LEU A 24 -0.12 -14.01 2.70
CA LEU A 24 0.60 -15.23 2.31
C LEU A 24 1.92 -14.91 1.60
N ALA A 25 1.95 -13.88 0.75
CA ALA A 25 3.17 -13.43 0.09
C ALA A 25 4.20 -12.92 1.09
N ALA A 26 3.80 -12.09 2.05
CA ALA A 26 4.68 -11.60 3.11
C ALA A 26 5.28 -12.74 3.95
N ALA A 27 4.46 -13.73 4.33
CA ALA A 27 4.94 -14.92 5.07
C ALA A 27 5.94 -15.73 4.23
N ARG A 28 5.64 -15.97 2.95
CA ARG A 28 6.54 -16.71 2.03
C ARG A 28 7.81 -15.96 1.69
N ALA A 29 7.77 -14.62 1.68
CA ALA A 29 8.96 -13.78 1.52
C ALA A 29 9.89 -13.80 2.73
N GLY A 30 9.47 -14.39 3.85
CA GLY A 30 10.32 -14.64 5.02
C GLY A 30 10.07 -13.69 6.20
N ALA A 31 8.96 -12.97 6.23
CA ALA A 31 8.55 -12.23 7.43
C ALA A 31 8.43 -13.19 8.63
N GLY A 32 9.03 -12.80 9.76
CA GLY A 32 9.05 -13.65 10.95
C GLY A 32 7.67 -13.79 11.63
N TYR A 33 6.83 -12.79 11.48
CA TYR A 33 5.46 -12.78 11.98
C TYR A 33 4.59 -11.85 11.14
N VAL A 34 3.48 -12.37 10.63
CA VAL A 34 2.50 -11.59 9.87
C VAL A 34 1.20 -11.52 10.65
N THR A 35 0.60 -10.36 10.73
CA THR A 35 -0.74 -10.15 11.30
C THR A 35 -1.59 -9.44 10.26
N LEU A 36 -2.78 -9.94 9.99
CA LEU A 36 -3.71 -9.34 9.03
C LEU A 36 -4.85 -8.63 9.76
N ALA A 37 -4.97 -7.31 9.59
CA ALA A 37 -6.04 -6.48 10.09
C ALA A 37 -7.08 -6.22 8.99
N VAL A 38 -8.34 -6.56 9.25
CA VAL A 38 -9.43 -6.48 8.28
C VAL A 38 -10.70 -5.89 8.92
N PRO A 39 -11.64 -5.35 8.13
CA PRO A 39 -12.96 -4.99 8.64
C PRO A 39 -13.67 -6.20 9.27
N ALA A 40 -14.27 -6.01 10.45
CA ALA A 40 -14.87 -7.08 11.25
C ALA A 40 -15.82 -8.02 10.47
N PRO A 41 -16.68 -7.54 9.54
CA PRO A 41 -17.62 -8.42 8.84
C PRO A 41 -16.97 -9.49 7.97
N ILE A 42 -15.73 -9.28 7.50
CA ILE A 42 -15.03 -10.24 6.63
C ILE A 42 -14.02 -11.12 7.38
N ALA A 43 -13.74 -10.81 8.64
CA ALA A 43 -12.73 -11.52 9.43
C ALA A 43 -12.99 -13.03 9.53
N PRO A 44 -14.22 -13.53 9.77
CA PRO A 44 -14.48 -14.98 9.86
C PRO A 44 -14.17 -15.73 8.56
N VAL A 45 -14.52 -15.13 7.41
CA VAL A 45 -14.28 -15.73 6.09
C VAL A 45 -12.78 -15.80 5.81
N ILE A 46 -12.05 -14.75 6.12
CA ILE A 46 -10.59 -14.70 5.93
C ILE A 46 -9.89 -15.68 6.88
N GLN A 47 -10.30 -15.72 8.14
CA GLN A 47 -9.71 -16.62 9.13
C GLN A 47 -9.86 -18.10 8.77
N SER A 48 -10.93 -18.47 8.09
CA SER A 48 -11.12 -19.84 7.61
C SER A 48 -10.11 -20.26 6.53
N GLN A 49 -9.44 -19.30 5.88
CA GLN A 49 -8.45 -19.53 4.81
C GLN A 49 -7.01 -19.40 5.29
N LEU A 50 -6.80 -18.75 6.44
CA LEU A 50 -5.47 -18.48 6.99
C LEU A 50 -5.29 -19.20 8.31
N LEU A 51 -4.59 -20.36 8.29
CA LEU A 51 -4.36 -21.18 9.49
C LEU A 51 -3.21 -20.65 10.35
N GLU A 52 -2.21 -20.03 9.73
CA GLU A 52 -0.95 -19.65 10.40
C GLU A 52 -0.83 -18.13 10.64
N ILE A 53 -1.72 -17.33 10.04
CA ILE A 53 -1.67 -15.87 10.13
C ILE A 53 -2.83 -15.38 10.98
N PRO A 54 -2.58 -14.76 12.14
CA PRO A 54 -3.63 -14.15 12.95
C PRO A 54 -4.39 -13.07 12.20
N VAL A 55 -5.72 -13.11 12.30
CA VAL A 55 -6.63 -12.15 11.70
C VAL A 55 -7.26 -11.29 12.79
N LEU A 56 -7.08 -9.97 12.69
CA LEU A 56 -7.66 -9.00 13.62
C LEU A 56 -8.90 -8.36 13.00
N ALA A 57 -10.04 -8.56 13.62
CA ALA A 57 -11.29 -7.92 13.27
C ALA A 57 -11.34 -6.49 13.82
N LEU A 58 -11.39 -5.49 12.95
CA LEU A 58 -11.40 -4.08 13.33
C LEU A 58 -12.74 -3.41 13.02
N PRO A 59 -13.06 -2.27 13.70
CA PRO A 59 -14.31 -1.56 13.50
C PRO A 59 -14.58 -1.25 12.03
N ALA A 60 -15.80 -1.52 11.59
CA ALA A 60 -16.22 -1.37 10.21
C ALA A 60 -17.51 -0.56 10.11
N LYS A 61 -17.76 0.00 8.92
CA LYS A 61 -19.04 0.62 8.52
C LYS A 61 -19.96 -0.45 7.91
N ASP A 62 -21.23 -0.14 7.77
CA ASP A 62 -22.26 -1.04 7.19
C ASP A 62 -21.93 -1.48 5.77
N ASN A 63 -21.17 -0.69 5.04
CA ASN A 63 -20.68 -1.02 3.70
C ASN A 63 -19.50 -2.02 3.67
N GLY A 64 -19.13 -2.56 4.83
CA GLY A 64 -18.05 -3.56 4.98
C GLY A 64 -16.62 -3.01 4.74
N THR A 65 -16.41 -1.71 4.92
CA THR A 65 -15.08 -1.08 4.90
C THR A 65 -14.68 -0.63 6.31
N PHE A 66 -13.40 -0.30 6.53
CA PHE A 66 -12.96 0.27 7.81
C PHE A 66 -13.74 1.52 8.17
N SER A 67 -14.07 1.66 9.45
CA SER A 67 -14.61 2.89 10.02
C SER A 67 -13.48 3.81 10.50
N ASP A 68 -13.81 5.07 10.79
CA ASP A 68 -12.84 6.03 11.33
C ASP A 68 -12.27 5.56 12.68
N ALA A 69 -13.06 4.85 13.49
CA ALA A 69 -12.59 4.25 14.75
C ALA A 69 -11.53 3.15 14.58
N ALA A 70 -11.39 2.58 13.38
CA ALA A 70 -10.32 1.63 13.09
C ALA A 70 -8.96 2.31 12.92
N ALA A 71 -8.92 3.57 12.47
CA ALA A 71 -7.68 4.27 12.13
C ALA A 71 -6.73 4.38 13.34
N ILE A 72 -7.24 4.78 14.49
CA ILE A 72 -6.45 4.91 15.73
C ILE A 72 -5.90 3.54 16.15
N LYS A 73 -6.74 2.50 16.15
CA LYS A 73 -6.32 1.14 16.52
C LYS A 73 -5.26 0.58 15.57
N ILE A 74 -5.37 0.89 14.28
CA ILE A 74 -4.40 0.45 13.28
C ILE A 74 -3.06 1.15 13.49
N ALA A 75 -3.04 2.45 13.77
CA ALA A 75 -1.82 3.18 14.08
C ALA A 75 -1.11 2.61 15.32
N GLU A 76 -1.83 2.39 16.42
CA GLU A 76 -1.30 1.76 17.64
C GLU A 76 -0.75 0.34 17.40
N LEU A 77 -1.35 -0.42 16.49
CA LEU A 77 -0.86 -1.75 16.10
C LEU A 77 0.40 -1.65 15.24
N ALA A 78 0.47 -0.65 14.36
CA ALA A 78 1.60 -0.41 13.47
C ALA A 78 2.88 -0.10 14.24
N GLU A 79 2.81 0.74 15.28
CA GLU A 79 3.94 1.09 16.16
C GLU A 79 4.63 -0.13 16.81
N LYS A 80 3.91 -1.24 16.93
CA LYS A 80 4.41 -2.50 17.52
C LYS A 80 4.96 -3.47 16.48
N ARG A 81 5.13 -3.03 15.25
CA ARG A 81 5.57 -3.87 14.12
C ARG A 81 6.79 -3.29 13.44
N SER A 82 7.57 -4.15 12.80
CA SER A 82 8.75 -3.72 12.05
C SER A 82 8.39 -3.03 10.73
N CYS A 83 7.21 -3.33 10.18
CA CYS A 83 6.69 -2.71 8.96
C CYS A 83 5.18 -2.87 8.89
N THR A 84 4.51 -1.93 8.26
CA THR A 84 3.08 -2.01 7.94
C THR A 84 2.88 -1.96 6.43
N LEU A 85 2.01 -2.83 5.90
CA LEU A 85 1.52 -2.77 4.52
C LEU A 85 0.04 -2.41 4.54
N VAL A 86 -0.37 -1.42 3.74
CA VAL A 86 -1.74 -0.93 3.70
C VAL A 86 -2.24 -0.77 2.28
N GLY A 87 -3.49 -1.17 2.03
CA GLY A 87 -4.18 -0.84 0.78
C GLY A 87 -4.89 -1.98 0.06
N PRO A 88 -4.35 -3.22 -0.02
CA PRO A 88 -4.98 -4.30 -0.80
C PRO A 88 -6.46 -4.49 -0.47
N GLY A 89 -7.34 -4.23 -1.45
CA GLY A 89 -8.77 -4.47 -1.35
C GLY A 89 -9.58 -3.57 -0.40
N MET A 90 -9.02 -2.44 0.08
CA MET A 90 -9.66 -1.59 1.10
C MET A 90 -10.84 -0.76 0.59
N ARG A 91 -10.91 -0.47 -0.70
CA ARG A 91 -11.76 0.56 -1.31
C ARG A 91 -11.41 1.98 -0.79
N VAL A 92 -11.83 3.01 -1.54
CA VAL A 92 -11.63 4.40 -1.15
C VAL A 92 -12.90 4.96 -0.52
N THR A 93 -12.91 5.11 0.79
CA THR A 93 -14.00 5.67 1.60
C THR A 93 -13.44 6.65 2.62
N ALA A 94 -14.27 7.43 3.30
CA ALA A 94 -13.78 8.33 4.35
C ALA A 94 -13.00 7.58 5.45
N GLY A 95 -13.50 6.40 5.88
CA GLY A 95 -12.82 5.60 6.90
C GLY A 95 -11.47 5.04 6.43
N THR A 96 -11.37 4.55 5.17
CA THR A 96 -10.08 4.05 4.64
C THR A 96 -9.08 5.18 4.38
N VAL A 97 -9.56 6.36 3.96
CA VAL A 97 -8.72 7.57 3.87
C VAL A 97 -8.19 7.97 5.26
N SER A 98 -9.04 7.92 6.30
CA SER A 98 -8.63 8.16 7.69
C SER A 98 -7.56 7.16 8.15
N VAL A 99 -7.70 5.87 7.83
CA VAL A 99 -6.68 4.84 8.14
C VAL A 99 -5.33 5.20 7.50
N VAL A 100 -5.33 5.50 6.20
CA VAL A 100 -4.08 5.84 5.48
C VAL A 100 -3.46 7.13 6.03
N SER A 101 -4.27 8.15 6.32
CA SER A 101 -3.79 9.41 6.91
C SER A 101 -3.10 9.19 8.27
N HIS A 102 -3.69 8.39 9.16
CA HIS A 102 -3.09 8.08 10.46
C HIS A 102 -1.78 7.29 10.30
N LEU A 103 -1.72 6.33 9.38
CA LEU A 103 -0.49 5.57 9.12
C LEU A 103 0.62 6.43 8.51
N LEU A 104 0.27 7.39 7.66
CA LEU A 104 1.24 8.34 7.11
C LEU A 104 1.80 9.27 8.20
N SER A 105 1.00 9.62 9.19
CA SER A 105 1.43 10.44 10.34
C SER A 105 2.15 9.65 11.43
N ALA A 106 2.06 8.31 11.41
CA ALA A 106 2.77 7.45 12.34
C ALA A 106 4.21 7.25 11.90
N GLU A 107 5.16 7.29 12.83
CA GLU A 107 6.59 7.03 12.56
C GLU A 107 6.85 5.53 12.56
N VAL A 108 6.47 4.87 11.45
CA VAL A 108 6.65 3.43 11.24
C VAL A 108 7.02 3.16 9.77
N PRO A 109 7.87 2.18 9.46
CA PRO A 109 8.11 1.77 8.08
C PRO A 109 6.80 1.33 7.41
N LEU A 110 6.49 1.92 6.26
CA LEU A 110 5.19 1.78 5.60
C LEU A 110 5.33 1.42 4.12
N VAL A 111 4.58 0.41 3.69
CA VAL A 111 4.35 0.07 2.28
C VAL A 111 2.91 0.40 1.94
N VAL A 112 2.68 1.15 0.87
CA VAL A 112 1.34 1.52 0.42
C VAL A 112 1.12 1.02 -1.00
N ASP A 113 0.06 0.22 -1.17
CA ASP A 113 -0.33 -0.33 -2.48
C ASP A 113 -1.84 -0.13 -2.74
N ALA A 114 -2.25 -0.38 -3.97
CA ALA A 114 -3.63 -0.48 -4.39
C ALA A 114 -4.52 0.70 -3.91
N ASP A 115 -5.59 0.41 -3.17
CA ASP A 115 -6.49 1.46 -2.66
C ASP A 115 -5.85 2.38 -1.62
N GLY A 116 -4.75 1.98 -0.99
CA GLY A 116 -3.95 2.86 -0.16
C GLY A 116 -3.37 4.03 -0.96
N LEU A 117 -2.86 3.77 -2.16
CA LEU A 117 -2.37 4.80 -3.09
C LEU A 117 -3.50 5.70 -3.58
N ASN A 118 -4.67 5.12 -3.85
CA ASN A 118 -5.87 5.88 -4.21
C ASN A 118 -6.35 6.79 -3.04
N CYS A 119 -6.17 6.35 -1.79
CA CYS A 119 -6.43 7.19 -0.62
C CYS A 119 -5.43 8.36 -0.52
N ILE A 120 -4.14 8.13 -0.79
CA ILE A 120 -3.14 9.20 -0.88
C ILE A 120 -3.55 10.22 -1.96
N ALA A 121 -3.85 9.76 -3.17
CA ALA A 121 -4.28 10.65 -4.26
C ALA A 121 -5.51 11.49 -3.86
N ARG A 122 -6.43 10.93 -3.07
CA ARG A 122 -7.59 11.67 -2.54
C ARG A 122 -7.21 12.68 -1.45
N LEU A 123 -6.26 12.36 -0.57
CA LEU A 123 -5.76 13.27 0.47
C LEU A 123 -5.07 14.48 -0.13
N THR A 124 -4.36 14.30 -1.24
CA THR A 124 -3.65 15.37 -1.95
C THR A 124 -4.50 16.03 -3.04
N SER A 125 -5.81 15.79 -3.07
CA SER A 125 -6.70 16.33 -4.13
C SER A 125 -6.19 16.05 -5.56
N ASN A 126 -5.42 14.98 -5.75
CA ASN A 126 -4.67 14.64 -6.95
C ASN A 126 -3.64 15.72 -7.37
N SER A 127 -3.10 16.47 -6.43
CA SER A 127 -2.07 17.49 -6.65
C SER A 127 -0.74 17.08 -6.04
N LEU A 128 0.34 17.24 -6.80
CA LEU A 128 1.70 17.01 -6.30
C LEU A 128 2.15 18.06 -5.27
N ASP A 129 1.53 19.24 -5.27
CA ASP A 129 1.92 20.33 -4.39
C ASP A 129 1.65 20.02 -2.90
N GLU A 130 0.70 19.13 -2.62
CA GLU A 130 0.36 18.68 -1.26
C GLU A 130 1.17 17.48 -0.79
N PHE A 131 1.93 16.81 -1.70
CA PHE A 131 2.73 15.63 -1.38
C PHE A 131 3.85 15.88 -0.37
N PRO A 132 4.62 17.00 -0.46
CA PRO A 132 5.78 17.19 0.42
C PRO A 132 5.42 17.17 1.91
N GLU A 133 4.26 17.71 2.28
CA GLU A 133 3.82 17.70 3.68
C GLU A 133 3.31 16.33 4.11
N LEU A 134 2.55 15.66 3.23
CA LEU A 134 1.92 14.37 3.53
C LEU A 134 2.93 13.22 3.62
N LEU A 135 3.98 13.24 2.78
CA LEU A 135 4.95 12.15 2.69
C LEU A 135 6.25 12.42 3.46
N ARG A 136 6.40 13.61 4.06
CA ARG A 136 7.59 13.95 4.88
C ARG A 136 7.58 13.15 6.16
N ARG A 137 8.49 12.18 6.24
CA ARG A 137 8.62 11.29 7.39
C ARG A 137 10.08 10.87 7.57
N SER A 138 10.42 10.46 8.80
CA SER A 138 11.75 9.93 9.14
C SER A 138 11.89 8.44 8.81
N ASP A 139 10.77 7.71 8.77
CA ASP A 139 10.76 6.27 8.52
C ASP A 139 10.54 5.92 7.05
N PRO A 140 11.07 4.79 6.59
CA PRO A 140 10.94 4.35 5.21
C PRO A 140 9.48 4.28 4.73
N LEU A 141 9.23 4.85 3.54
CA LEU A 141 7.96 4.77 2.85
C LEU A 141 8.16 4.19 1.45
N VAL A 142 7.44 3.11 1.16
CA VAL A 142 7.44 2.50 -0.17
C VAL A 142 6.05 2.63 -0.79
N LEU A 143 5.96 3.25 -1.96
CA LEU A 143 4.76 3.31 -2.78
C LEU A 143 4.92 2.36 -3.96
N THR A 144 3.92 1.51 -4.22
CA THR A 144 4.00 0.49 -5.28
C THR A 144 2.95 0.68 -6.38
N PRO A 145 2.85 1.86 -7.02
CA PRO A 145 1.79 2.15 -7.97
C PRO A 145 1.93 1.36 -9.28
N HIS A 146 0.83 0.79 -9.75
CA HIS A 146 0.70 0.47 -11.15
C HIS A 146 0.44 1.75 -11.96
N ARG A 147 0.50 1.67 -13.29
CA ARG A 147 0.39 2.83 -14.19
C ARG A 147 -0.82 3.73 -13.92
N GLY A 148 -2.00 3.16 -13.65
CA GLY A 148 -3.20 3.94 -13.38
C GLY A 148 -3.16 4.66 -12.04
N GLU A 149 -2.62 4.03 -11.00
CA GLU A 149 -2.41 4.62 -9.67
C GLU A 149 -1.37 5.73 -9.75
N LEU A 150 -0.26 5.48 -10.46
CA LEU A 150 0.79 6.48 -10.66
C LEU A 150 0.24 7.73 -11.35
N GLY A 151 -0.59 7.56 -12.39
CA GLY A 151 -1.25 8.68 -13.05
C GLY A 151 -2.11 9.51 -12.10
N ARG A 152 -2.91 8.85 -11.24
CA ARG A 152 -3.72 9.53 -10.24
C ARG A 152 -2.88 10.29 -9.20
N LEU A 153 -1.82 9.66 -8.73
CA LEU A 153 -0.90 10.28 -7.79
C LEU A 153 -0.26 11.57 -8.33
N VAL A 154 0.07 11.63 -9.61
CA VAL A 154 0.68 12.82 -10.22
C VAL A 154 -0.33 13.76 -10.88
N GLY A 155 -1.63 13.57 -10.65
CA GLY A 155 -2.69 14.46 -11.11
C GLY A 155 -3.00 14.39 -12.60
N LEU A 156 -2.68 13.27 -13.27
CA LEU A 156 -3.00 13.10 -14.68
C LEU A 156 -4.49 12.74 -14.87
N GLN A 157 -5.13 13.40 -15.83
CA GLN A 157 -6.55 13.16 -16.17
C GLN A 157 -6.78 11.82 -16.87
N ALA A 158 -5.74 11.23 -17.47
CA ALA A 158 -5.78 9.96 -18.16
C ALA A 158 -4.64 9.04 -17.69
N THR A 159 -4.86 7.73 -17.82
CA THR A 159 -3.81 6.75 -17.54
C THR A 159 -2.60 6.99 -18.47
N PRO A 160 -1.38 7.14 -17.92
CA PRO A 160 -0.18 7.35 -18.72
C PRO A 160 0.04 6.24 -19.75
N PRO A 161 0.72 6.52 -20.87
CA PRO A 161 1.13 5.51 -21.83
C PRO A 161 1.90 4.35 -21.16
N ASN A 162 1.83 3.15 -21.72
CA ASN A 162 2.60 2.01 -21.22
C ASN A 162 4.08 2.13 -21.67
N SER A 163 4.78 3.08 -21.08
CA SER A 163 6.17 3.40 -21.37
C SER A 163 6.94 3.48 -20.06
N LEU A 164 8.09 2.83 -20.02
CA LEU A 164 9.01 2.88 -18.87
C LEU A 164 9.45 4.33 -18.60
N THR A 165 9.79 5.07 -19.66
CA THR A 165 10.20 6.47 -19.54
C THR A 165 9.13 7.33 -18.86
N THR A 166 7.87 7.22 -19.32
CA THR A 166 6.75 7.96 -18.71
C THR A 166 6.52 7.56 -17.26
N ALA A 167 6.63 6.27 -16.94
CA ALA A 167 6.49 5.78 -15.57
C ALA A 167 7.63 6.32 -14.67
N MET A 168 8.87 6.32 -15.16
CA MET A 168 10.01 6.87 -14.42
C MET A 168 9.90 8.38 -14.22
N GLU A 169 9.47 9.13 -15.23
CA GLU A 169 9.25 10.58 -15.11
C GLU A 169 8.19 10.90 -14.05
N ALA A 170 7.07 10.19 -14.07
CA ALA A 170 6.02 10.36 -13.07
C ALA A 170 6.49 9.97 -11.66
N ALA A 171 7.20 8.86 -11.51
CA ALA A 171 7.76 8.43 -10.22
C ALA A 171 8.81 9.43 -9.69
N ARG A 172 9.67 9.97 -10.55
CA ARG A 172 10.64 11.01 -10.17
C ARG A 172 9.96 12.27 -9.64
N ARG A 173 8.84 12.68 -10.23
CA ARG A 173 8.08 13.85 -9.72
C ARG A 173 7.63 13.63 -8.27
N ILE A 174 7.22 12.42 -7.90
CA ILE A 174 6.83 12.08 -6.52
C ILE A 174 8.06 12.11 -5.60
N VAL A 175 9.14 11.46 -5.99
CA VAL A 175 10.35 11.35 -5.16
C VAL A 175 11.03 12.71 -4.96
N TRP A 176 11.05 13.58 -5.98
CA TRP A 176 11.73 14.89 -5.88
C TRP A 176 10.93 15.94 -5.11
N THR A 177 9.61 15.79 -5.00
CA THR A 177 8.80 16.71 -4.18
C THR A 177 9.07 16.55 -2.68
N ASP A 178 9.60 15.41 -2.26
CA ASP A 178 9.78 15.06 -0.86
C ASP A 178 11.09 15.58 -0.22
N GLY A 179 12.04 16.09 -1.01
CA GLY A 179 13.25 16.76 -0.49
C GLY A 179 14.27 15.85 0.18
N GLY A 180 14.28 14.55 -0.10
CA GLY A 180 15.32 13.62 0.34
C GLY A 180 14.94 12.70 1.50
N SER A 181 13.67 12.39 1.64
CA SER A 181 13.18 11.40 2.60
C SER A 181 13.50 9.96 2.19
N GLU A 182 13.24 9.05 3.10
CA GLU A 182 13.27 7.58 2.92
C GLU A 182 12.15 7.06 1.99
N LEU A 183 11.75 7.85 0.97
CA LEU A 183 10.71 7.50 0.02
C LEU A 183 11.26 6.70 -1.17
N CYS A 184 10.66 5.55 -1.42
CA CYS A 184 10.89 4.74 -2.61
C CYS A 184 9.59 4.54 -3.39
N VAL A 185 9.62 4.72 -4.70
CA VAL A 185 8.50 4.44 -5.60
C VAL A 185 8.85 3.24 -6.48
N VAL A 186 8.04 2.19 -6.38
CA VAL A 186 8.08 1.00 -7.24
C VAL A 186 7.00 1.13 -8.31
N ALA A 187 7.35 1.72 -9.44
CA ALA A 187 6.44 1.91 -10.56
C ALA A 187 6.24 0.57 -11.32
N LYS A 188 5.11 -0.10 -11.06
CA LYS A 188 4.78 -1.42 -11.64
C LYS A 188 4.35 -1.29 -13.10
N GLY A 189 4.86 -2.18 -13.96
CA GLY A 189 4.52 -2.25 -15.39
C GLY A 189 5.15 -3.45 -16.07
N SER A 190 5.07 -3.52 -17.41
CA SER A 190 5.79 -4.52 -18.21
C SER A 190 7.31 -4.48 -17.96
N ALA A 191 7.82 -3.30 -17.63
CA ALA A 191 9.12 -3.09 -17.04
C ALA A 191 8.87 -2.30 -15.73
N THR A 192 9.31 -2.83 -14.61
CA THR A 192 9.20 -2.17 -13.30
C THR A 192 10.41 -1.25 -13.11
N ALA A 193 10.19 -0.10 -12.48
CA ALA A 193 11.25 0.81 -12.06
C ALA A 193 11.14 1.08 -10.56
N CYS A 194 12.24 0.94 -9.83
CA CYS A 194 12.33 1.30 -8.42
C CYS A 194 13.18 2.56 -8.29
N LEU A 195 12.62 3.63 -7.74
CA LEU A 195 13.25 4.93 -7.65
C LEU A 195 13.20 5.48 -6.23
N ASN A 196 14.31 6.05 -5.78
CA ASN A 196 14.36 6.99 -4.66
C ASN A 196 15.07 8.27 -5.11
N ALA A 197 15.40 9.18 -4.20
CA ALA A 197 16.05 10.45 -4.52
C ALA A 197 17.42 10.28 -5.19
N GLU A 198 18.11 9.19 -4.92
CA GLU A 198 19.50 8.97 -5.33
C GLU A 198 19.65 7.98 -6.49
N VAL A 199 18.83 6.93 -6.51
CA VAL A 199 19.02 5.76 -7.38
C VAL A 199 17.75 5.40 -8.15
N ALA A 200 17.92 4.96 -9.39
CA ALA A 200 16.90 4.29 -10.18
C ALA A 200 17.39 2.88 -10.55
N LEU A 201 16.65 1.87 -10.10
CA LEU A 201 16.91 0.47 -10.41
C LEU A 201 15.87 -0.05 -11.40
N LEU A 202 16.33 -0.77 -12.41
CA LEU A 202 15.50 -1.42 -13.41
C LEU A 202 15.70 -2.94 -13.31
N PRO A 203 14.84 -3.65 -12.55
CA PRO A 203 14.90 -5.11 -12.51
C PRO A 203 14.66 -5.72 -13.90
N LYS A 204 15.21 -6.90 -14.13
CA LYS A 204 14.91 -7.64 -15.37
C LYS A 204 13.41 -7.91 -15.46
N PRO A 205 12.78 -7.67 -16.62
CA PRO A 205 11.36 -7.94 -16.80
C PRO A 205 11.05 -9.42 -16.52
N GLY A 206 9.94 -9.65 -15.82
CA GLY A 206 9.40 -11.00 -15.64
C GLY A 206 8.74 -11.52 -16.92
N PRO A 207 8.41 -12.82 -16.99
CA PRO A 207 7.70 -13.39 -18.14
C PRO A 207 6.28 -12.81 -18.25
N ALA A 208 5.75 -12.77 -19.48
CA ALA A 208 4.40 -12.25 -19.75
C ALA A 208 3.28 -13.00 -18.99
N SER A 209 3.54 -14.23 -18.55
CA SER A 209 2.62 -15.04 -17.74
C SER A 209 2.31 -14.42 -16.35
N LEU A 210 3.11 -13.45 -15.89
CA LEU A 210 2.84 -12.69 -14.66
C LEU A 210 1.81 -11.57 -14.85
N ALA A 211 1.39 -11.27 -16.08
CA ALA A 211 0.40 -10.24 -16.36
C ALA A 211 -1.03 -10.76 -16.12
N THR A 212 -1.30 -11.20 -14.91
CA THR A 212 -2.63 -11.64 -14.45
C THR A 212 -3.21 -10.65 -13.44
N ALA A 213 -4.53 -10.67 -13.28
CA ALA A 213 -5.18 -9.93 -12.19
C ALA A 213 -4.60 -10.39 -10.85
N ASP A 214 -4.51 -9.47 -9.90
CA ASP A 214 -4.04 -9.70 -8.52
C ASP A 214 -2.57 -10.12 -8.37
N SER A 215 -1.79 -10.22 -9.44
CA SER A 215 -0.34 -10.49 -9.34
C SER A 215 0.42 -9.38 -8.59
N GLY A 216 -0.11 -8.16 -8.57
CA GLY A 216 0.41 -7.05 -7.79
C GLY A 216 0.24 -7.20 -6.27
N ASP A 217 -0.76 -7.96 -5.82
CA ASP A 217 -1.01 -8.17 -4.38
C ASP A 217 0.03 -9.12 -3.74
N ALA A 218 0.83 -9.80 -4.56
CA ALA A 218 1.93 -10.67 -4.13
C ALA A 218 3.31 -9.98 -4.13
N LEU A 219 3.37 -8.72 -4.61
CA LEU A 219 4.60 -7.94 -4.61
C LEU A 219 4.90 -7.39 -3.21
#